data_dd18f762d93cc02027c043bf5c00c141
#
_entry.id   dd18f762d93cc02027c043bf5c00c141
#
_cell.length_a   1.000
_cell.length_b   1.000
_cell.length_c   1.000
_cell.angle_alpha   90.00
_cell.angle_beta   90.00
_cell.angle_gamma   90.00
#
_symmetry.space_group_name_H-M   'P 1'
#
loop_
_entity.id
_entity.type
_entity.pdbx_description
1 polymer ?
#
loop_
_entity_poly.entity_id
_entity_poly.type
_entity_poly.pdbx_seq_one_letter_code
_entity_poly.pdbx_strand_id
1 'polypeptide(L)'
;MIFEQLFDQKSSTYTYIIASGEGREALIIDPVIEHSDEYSTILNNLDLKLVKVIDTHIHADHISALNELNKRTNCIRVMGEKSKSEVIDLRIKDGEKIKVEEVELQAIYTPGHTDCSYSCLLYTSPSPRDTAL
;
A
#
# COMPACT_ATOMS: atom_id res chain seq x y z
N MET A 1 -8.27 -8.77 11.94
CA MET A 1 -7.61 -8.00 10.86
C MET A 1 -6.67 -8.91 10.08
N ILE A 2 -6.66 -8.79 8.76
CA ILE A 2 -5.72 -9.51 7.90
C ILE A 2 -4.52 -8.63 7.66
N PHE A 3 -3.33 -9.17 7.88
CA PHE A 3 -2.06 -8.46 7.68
C PHE A 3 -1.06 -9.45 7.09
N GLU A 4 -0.83 -9.34 5.78
CA GLU A 4 0.10 -10.23 5.07
C GLU A 4 1.34 -9.43 4.67
N GLN A 5 2.51 -9.94 5.02
CA GLN A 5 3.79 -9.37 4.62
C GLN A 5 4.46 -10.28 3.60
N LEU A 6 4.82 -9.73 2.45
CA LEU A 6 5.52 -10.43 1.38
C LEU A 6 6.85 -9.76 1.11
N PHE A 7 7.83 -10.54 0.66
CA PHE A 7 9.18 -10.01 0.43
C PHE A 7 9.65 -10.37 -0.97
N ASP A 8 10.14 -9.36 -1.69
CA ASP A 8 10.80 -9.54 -2.98
C ASP A 8 12.33 -9.52 -2.77
N GLN A 9 12.99 -10.66 -3.03
CA GLN A 9 14.43 -10.79 -2.81
C GLN A 9 15.26 -9.94 -3.76
N LYS A 10 14.81 -9.74 -4.99
CA LYS A 10 15.57 -8.97 -5.99
C LYS A 10 15.72 -7.52 -5.62
N SER A 11 14.64 -6.91 -5.14
CA SER A 11 14.61 -5.48 -4.79
C SER A 11 14.67 -5.24 -3.28
N SER A 12 14.67 -6.29 -2.47
CA SER A 12 14.58 -6.20 -1.01
C SER A 12 13.38 -5.38 -0.54
N THR A 13 12.26 -5.52 -1.25
CA THR A 13 11.04 -4.77 -0.97
C THR A 13 10.06 -5.62 -0.17
N TYR A 14 9.51 -5.05 0.90
CA TYR A 14 8.38 -5.62 1.62
C TYR A 14 7.08 -5.06 1.07
N THR A 15 6.15 -5.94 0.77
CA THR A 15 4.79 -5.60 0.35
C THR A 15 3.82 -6.03 1.43
N TYR A 16 2.82 -5.20 1.70
CA TYR A 16 1.83 -5.48 2.73
C TYR A 16 0.44 -5.50 2.12
N ILE A 17 -0.35 -6.53 2.48
CA ILE A 17 -1.78 -6.61 2.15
C ILE A 17 -2.54 -6.53 3.46
N ILE A 18 -3.40 -5.54 3.60
CA ILE A 18 -4.09 -5.25 4.86
C ILE A 18 -5.58 -5.11 4.61
N ALA A 19 -6.39 -5.77 5.44
CA ALA A 19 -7.86 -5.71 5.39
C ALA A 19 -8.45 -5.89 6.79
N SER A 20 -9.69 -5.45 6.98
CA SER A 20 -10.39 -5.63 8.26
C SER A 20 -10.70 -7.09 8.55
N GLY A 21 -10.93 -7.90 7.51
CA GLY A 21 -11.22 -9.32 7.62
C GLY A 21 -11.49 -9.92 6.26
N GLU A 22 -11.75 -11.22 6.21
CA GLU A 22 -12.13 -11.90 4.97
C GLU A 22 -13.42 -11.31 4.40
N GLY A 23 -13.51 -11.28 3.08
CA GLY A 23 -14.68 -10.74 2.39
C GLY A 23 -14.80 -9.22 2.44
N ARG A 24 -13.81 -8.53 2.97
CA ARG A 24 -13.84 -7.07 3.16
C ARG A 24 -12.92 -6.36 2.17
N GLU A 25 -12.90 -5.04 2.23
CA GLU A 25 -12.02 -4.23 1.38
C GLU A 25 -10.59 -4.27 1.89
N ALA A 26 -9.63 -4.16 0.96
CA ALA A 26 -8.20 -4.26 1.26
C ALA A 26 -7.41 -3.13 0.65
N LEU A 27 -6.21 -2.92 1.20
CA LEU A 27 -5.20 -2.07 0.58
C LEU A 27 -3.88 -2.85 0.46
N ILE A 28 -3.05 -2.45 -0.50
CA ILE A 28 -1.71 -3.00 -0.69
C ILE A 28 -0.70 -1.86 -0.64
N ILE A 29 0.41 -2.09 0.06
CA ILE A 29 1.50 -1.11 0.19
C ILE A 29 2.75 -1.66 -0.50
N ASP A 30 3.35 -0.84 -1.35
CA ASP A 30 4.61 -1.11 -2.07
C ASP A 30 4.60 -2.41 -2.88
N PRO A 31 3.63 -2.61 -3.79
CA PRO A 31 3.59 -3.82 -4.61
C PRO A 31 4.68 -3.82 -5.68
N VAL A 32 5.21 -5.01 -5.96
CA VAL A 32 6.22 -5.25 -7.00
C VAL A 32 5.53 -5.91 -8.19
N ILE A 33 5.76 -5.41 -9.40
CA ILE A 33 5.00 -5.83 -10.59
C ILE A 33 5.14 -7.33 -10.89
N GLU A 34 6.31 -7.90 -10.65
CA GLU A 34 6.56 -9.33 -10.90
C GLU A 34 5.71 -10.25 -10.03
N HIS A 35 5.18 -9.74 -8.92
CA HIS A 35 4.34 -10.51 -8.00
C HIS A 35 2.86 -10.20 -8.14
N SER A 36 2.44 -9.52 -9.22
CA SER A 36 1.04 -9.12 -9.41
C SER A 36 0.07 -10.29 -9.35
N ASP A 37 0.45 -11.44 -9.94
CA ASP A 37 -0.40 -12.64 -9.92
C ASP A 37 -0.51 -13.23 -8.51
N GLU A 38 0.57 -13.19 -7.74
CA GLU A 38 0.56 -13.63 -6.35
C GLU A 38 -0.38 -12.78 -5.49
N TYR A 39 -0.33 -11.46 -5.65
CA TYR A 39 -1.27 -10.57 -4.95
C TYR A 39 -2.71 -10.89 -5.32
N SER A 40 -2.99 -11.09 -6.61
CA SER A 40 -4.33 -11.44 -7.08
C SER A 40 -4.81 -12.75 -6.47
N THR A 41 -3.94 -13.74 -6.36
CA THR A 41 -4.26 -15.04 -5.75
C THR A 41 -4.64 -14.87 -4.27
N ILE A 42 -3.87 -14.08 -3.52
CA ILE A 42 -4.16 -13.82 -2.11
C ILE A 42 -5.50 -13.10 -1.96
N LEU A 43 -5.75 -12.08 -2.78
CA LEU A 43 -7.01 -11.34 -2.74
C LEU A 43 -8.19 -12.27 -3.01
N ASN A 44 -8.08 -13.15 -4.00
CA ASN A 44 -9.15 -14.10 -4.35
C ASN A 44 -9.37 -15.14 -3.26
N ASN A 45 -8.31 -15.69 -2.68
CA ASN A 45 -8.41 -16.71 -1.65
C ASN A 45 -9.08 -16.20 -0.38
N LEU A 46 -8.88 -14.94 -0.06
CA LEU A 46 -9.47 -14.30 1.12
C LEU A 46 -10.71 -13.48 0.80
N ASP A 47 -11.17 -13.54 -0.45
CA ASP A 47 -12.35 -12.81 -0.93
C ASP A 47 -12.25 -11.30 -0.65
N LEU A 48 -11.07 -10.72 -0.86
CA LEU A 48 -10.81 -9.32 -0.60
C LEU A 48 -11.05 -8.49 -1.86
N LYS A 49 -11.63 -7.30 -1.67
CA LYS A 49 -11.77 -6.31 -2.73
C LYS A 49 -10.69 -5.24 -2.56
N LEU A 50 -9.74 -5.19 -3.47
CA LEU A 50 -8.68 -4.19 -3.45
C LEU A 50 -9.25 -2.82 -3.83
N VAL A 51 -9.17 -1.85 -2.93
CA VAL A 51 -9.71 -0.50 -3.16
C VAL A 51 -8.63 0.57 -3.21
N LYS A 52 -7.48 0.35 -2.57
CA LYS A 52 -6.37 1.30 -2.60
C LYS A 52 -5.05 0.57 -2.72
N VAL A 53 -4.11 1.17 -3.45
CA VAL A 53 -2.75 0.69 -3.59
C VAL A 53 -1.81 1.88 -3.37
N ILE A 54 -0.78 1.70 -2.56
CA ILE A 54 0.06 2.77 -2.07
C ILE A 54 1.52 2.47 -2.37
N ASP A 55 2.25 3.44 -2.94
CA ASP A 55 3.71 3.44 -2.95
C ASP A 55 4.19 4.44 -1.91
N THR A 56 5.07 3.99 -1.01
CA THR A 56 5.64 4.86 0.03
C THR A 56 6.74 5.76 -0.52
N HIS A 57 7.30 5.42 -1.68
CA HIS A 57 8.34 6.21 -2.35
C HIS A 57 8.43 5.78 -3.82
N ILE A 58 9.18 6.55 -4.63
CA ILE A 58 9.51 6.13 -5.98
C ILE A 58 10.59 5.06 -5.88
N HIS A 59 10.32 3.89 -6.49
CA HIS A 59 11.26 2.77 -6.48
C HIS A 59 12.21 2.89 -7.68
N ALA A 60 13.52 2.92 -7.41
CA ALA A 60 14.53 2.97 -8.45
C ALA A 60 14.97 1.59 -8.92
N ASP A 61 14.79 0.57 -8.10
CA ASP A 61 15.32 -0.77 -8.29
C ASP A 61 14.29 -1.77 -8.82
N HIS A 62 13.02 -1.39 -8.94
CA HIS A 62 11.97 -2.23 -9.53
C HIS A 62 10.82 -1.39 -10.05
N ILE A 63 9.99 -1.99 -10.88
CA ILE A 63 8.78 -1.35 -11.39
C ILE A 63 7.63 -1.63 -10.42
N SER A 64 6.97 -0.57 -9.98
CA SER A 64 5.82 -0.69 -9.10
C SER A 64 4.62 -1.30 -9.83
N ALA A 65 3.80 -2.04 -9.11
CA ALA A 65 2.59 -2.65 -9.63
C ALA A 65 1.34 -1.76 -9.51
N LEU A 66 1.48 -0.46 -9.18
CA LEU A 66 0.32 0.42 -9.01
C LEU A 66 -0.61 0.40 -10.22
N ASN A 67 -0.05 0.60 -11.40
CA ASN A 67 -0.83 0.65 -12.64
C ASN A 67 -1.44 -0.70 -12.99
N GLU A 68 -0.68 -1.79 -12.79
CA GLU A 68 -1.17 -3.13 -13.08
C GLU A 68 -2.35 -3.50 -12.17
N LEU A 69 -2.25 -3.21 -10.89
CA LEU A 69 -3.33 -3.47 -9.93
C LEU A 69 -4.53 -2.55 -10.17
N ASN A 70 -4.31 -1.31 -10.56
CA ASN A 70 -5.39 -0.41 -10.98
C ASN A 70 -6.14 -0.97 -12.19
N LYS A 71 -5.42 -1.51 -13.18
CA LYS A 71 -6.05 -2.15 -14.35
C LYS A 71 -6.92 -3.35 -13.95
N ARG A 72 -6.44 -4.17 -13.03
CA ARG A 72 -7.12 -5.40 -12.61
C ARG A 72 -8.32 -5.15 -11.71
N THR A 73 -8.27 -4.14 -10.85
CA THR A 73 -9.25 -3.97 -9.78
C THR A 73 -9.92 -2.61 -9.76
N ASN A 74 -9.46 -1.67 -10.57
CA ASN A 74 -9.91 -0.28 -10.55
C ASN A 74 -9.65 0.41 -9.21
N CYS A 75 -8.63 -0.03 -8.47
CA CYS A 75 -8.26 0.55 -7.19
C CYS A 75 -7.65 1.94 -7.34
N ILE A 76 -7.72 2.72 -6.26
CA ILE A 76 -7.16 4.08 -6.21
C ILE A 76 -5.64 3.99 -5.99
N ARG A 77 -4.87 4.67 -6.83
CA ARG A 77 -3.40 4.73 -6.70
C ARG A 77 -3.01 5.90 -5.82
N VAL A 78 -2.28 5.62 -4.75
CA VAL A 78 -1.94 6.60 -3.71
C VAL A 78 -0.42 6.75 -3.59
N MET A 79 0.05 7.98 -3.57
CA MET A 79 1.44 8.32 -3.20
C MET A 79 1.45 9.61 -2.38
N GLY A 80 2.57 9.90 -1.74
CA GLY A 80 2.75 11.16 -1.05
C GLY A 80 2.75 12.36 -1.99
N GLU A 81 2.37 13.53 -1.49
CA GLU A 81 2.30 14.76 -2.28
C GLU A 81 3.67 15.18 -2.85
N LYS A 82 4.77 14.69 -2.26
CA LYS A 82 6.12 14.98 -2.74
C LYS A 82 6.50 14.17 -3.99
N SER A 83 5.68 13.18 -4.36
CA SER A 83 5.93 12.40 -5.57
C SER A 83 5.71 13.25 -6.82
N LYS A 84 6.60 13.09 -7.80
CA LYS A 84 6.49 13.78 -9.09
C LYS A 84 5.75 12.95 -10.14
N SER A 85 5.28 11.75 -9.77
CA SER A 85 4.55 10.88 -10.69
C SER A 85 3.22 11.52 -11.08
N GLU A 86 2.87 11.45 -12.37
CA GLU A 86 1.63 12.01 -12.89
C GLU A 86 0.46 11.01 -12.88
N VAL A 87 0.77 9.72 -12.67
CA VAL A 87 -0.24 8.65 -12.75
C VAL A 87 -0.81 8.29 -11.38
N ILE A 88 -0.94 9.25 -10.51
CA ILE A 88 -1.43 9.07 -9.13
C ILE A 88 -2.83 9.65 -9.02
N ASP A 89 -3.75 8.87 -8.43
CA ASP A 89 -5.15 9.28 -8.25
C ASP A 89 -5.34 10.12 -6.98
N LEU A 90 -4.57 9.82 -5.93
CA LEU A 90 -4.67 10.51 -4.65
C LEU A 90 -3.27 10.81 -4.11
N ARG A 91 -3.02 12.07 -3.78
CA ARG A 91 -1.76 12.50 -3.16
C ARG A 91 -1.99 12.75 -1.68
N ILE A 92 -1.17 12.12 -0.85
CA ILE A 92 -1.30 12.20 0.61
C ILE A 92 -0.26 13.17 1.16
N LYS A 93 -0.70 14.04 2.06
CA LYS A 93 0.15 14.97 2.79
C LYS A 93 0.65 14.33 4.08
N ASP A 94 1.75 14.87 4.62
CA ASP A 94 2.26 14.47 5.92
C ASP A 94 1.16 14.58 6.99
N GLY A 95 0.97 13.51 7.74
CA GLY A 95 -0.03 13.44 8.79
C GLY A 95 -1.43 13.03 8.35
N GLU A 96 -1.70 12.95 7.05
CA GLU A 96 -3.02 12.54 6.57
C GLU A 96 -3.27 11.05 6.81
N LYS A 97 -4.54 10.71 7.00
CA LYS A 97 -4.95 9.33 7.24
C LYS A 97 -5.53 8.70 5.98
N ILE A 98 -5.24 7.42 5.82
CA ILE A 98 -5.78 6.57 4.75
C ILE A 98 -6.64 5.51 5.41
N LYS A 99 -7.91 5.43 5.03
CA LYS A 99 -8.83 4.47 5.60
C LYS A 99 -9.34 3.49 4.56
N VAL A 100 -9.42 2.22 4.97
CA VAL A 100 -10.12 1.16 4.25
C VAL A 100 -10.94 0.41 5.30
N GLU A 101 -12.23 0.72 5.38
CA GLU A 101 -13.13 0.23 6.42
C GLU A 101 -12.57 0.50 7.83
N GLU A 102 -12.26 -0.55 8.60
CA GLU A 102 -11.71 -0.40 9.96
C GLU A 102 -10.19 -0.25 9.99
N VAL A 103 -9.53 -0.44 8.85
CA VAL A 103 -8.08 -0.24 8.73
C VAL A 103 -7.81 1.24 8.57
N GLU A 104 -6.93 1.78 9.41
CA GLU A 104 -6.52 3.18 9.33
C GLU A 104 -5.00 3.28 9.35
N LEU A 105 -4.45 3.96 8.35
CA LEU A 105 -3.04 4.29 8.26
C LEU A 105 -2.86 5.79 8.37
N GLN A 106 -1.76 6.22 8.99
CA GLN A 106 -1.36 7.63 8.97
C GLN A 106 -0.05 7.76 8.19
N ALA A 107 -0.05 8.61 7.17
CA ALA A 107 1.13 8.89 6.38
C ALA A 107 2.04 9.85 7.12
N ILE A 108 3.35 9.54 7.18
CA ILE A 108 4.34 10.41 7.81
C ILE A 108 5.46 10.62 6.79
N TYR A 109 5.75 11.88 6.47
CA TYR A 109 6.83 12.22 5.56
C TYR A 109 8.17 11.91 6.22
N THR A 110 8.90 10.98 5.64
CA THR A 110 10.20 10.51 6.15
C THR A 110 11.22 10.52 5.01
N PRO A 111 11.71 11.71 4.59
CA PRO A 111 12.70 11.77 3.52
C PRO A 111 14.02 11.12 4.00
N GLY A 112 14.70 10.47 3.09
CA GLY A 112 15.95 9.78 3.40
C GLY A 112 16.41 8.95 2.23
N HIS A 113 15.69 7.87 1.94
CA HIS A 113 15.96 7.04 0.76
C HIS A 113 15.69 7.82 -0.54
N THR A 114 14.58 8.54 -0.59
CA THR A 114 14.25 9.49 -1.65
C THR A 114 13.60 10.72 -1.05
N ASP A 115 13.50 11.81 -1.82
CA ASP A 115 12.85 13.05 -1.36
C ASP A 115 11.33 12.88 -1.18
N CYS A 116 10.75 11.83 -1.75
CA CYS A 116 9.31 11.58 -1.71
C CYS A 116 8.92 10.45 -0.77
N SER A 117 9.84 9.98 0.08
CA SER A 117 9.59 8.82 0.95
C SER A 117 8.63 9.14 2.08
N TYR A 118 7.68 8.21 2.31
CA TYR A 118 6.75 8.25 3.42
C TYR A 118 6.79 6.95 4.17
N SER A 119 6.51 7.01 5.47
CA SER A 119 6.21 5.85 6.31
C SER A 119 4.74 5.87 6.64
N CYS A 120 4.18 4.70 6.92
CA CYS A 120 2.79 4.58 7.32
C CYS A 120 2.71 4.00 8.72
N LEU A 121 1.94 4.64 9.61
CA LEU A 121 1.59 4.09 10.91
C LEU A 121 0.25 3.38 10.79
N LEU A 122 0.21 2.13 11.25
CA LEU A 122 -1.01 1.34 11.24
C LEU A 122 -1.71 1.46 12.59
N TYR A 123 -2.97 1.86 12.56
CA TYR A 123 -3.83 1.91 13.74
C TYR A 123 -4.84 0.77 13.66
N THR A 124 -5.06 0.08 14.80
CA THR A 124 -6.05 -0.98 14.91
C THR A 124 -7.09 -0.61 15.94
N SER A 125 -8.38 -0.90 15.64
CA SER A 125 -9.45 -0.71 16.59
C SER A 125 -9.56 -1.91 17.54
N PRO A 126 -9.92 -1.73 18.82
CA PRO A 126 -10.22 -0.47 19.51
C PRO A 126 -8.99 0.29 20.00
N SER A 127 -7.83 -0.33 20.02
CA SER A 127 -6.60 0.30 20.52
C SER A 127 -5.66 0.57 19.36
N PRO A 128 -5.12 1.78 19.24
CA PRO A 128 -4.11 2.06 18.23
C PRO A 128 -2.89 1.16 18.43
N ARG A 129 -2.35 0.67 17.34
CA ARG A 129 -1.08 -0.05 17.34
C ARG A 129 -0.13 0.70 16.41
N ASP A 130 0.97 1.17 16.96
CA ASP A 130 1.97 1.89 16.19
C ASP A 130 2.88 0.88 15.51
N THR A 131 2.61 0.61 14.24
CA THR A 131 3.48 -0.22 13.41
C THR A 131 3.90 0.63 12.21
N ALA A 132 5.19 0.91 12.12
CA ALA A 132 5.75 1.63 10.98
C ALA A 132 5.96 0.65 9.83
N LEU A 133 5.43 0.99 8.68
CA LEU A 133 5.53 0.19 7.47
C LEU A 133 6.37 0.90 6.42
#